data_a9eb6b0611b6397539c2add11b90472e
#
_entry.id   a9eb6b0611b6397539c2add11b90472e
#
_cell.length_a   1.000
_cell.length_b   1.000
_cell.length_c   1.000
_cell.angle_alpha   90.00
_cell.angle_beta   90.00
_cell.angle_gamma   90.00
#
_symmetry.space_group_name_H-M   'P 1'
#
loop_
_entity.id
_entity.type
_entity.pdbx_description
1 polymer ?
#
loop_
_entity_poly.entity_id
_entity_poly.type
_entity_poly.pdbx_seq_one_letter_code
_entity_poly.pdbx_strand_id
1 'polypeptide(L)'
;MMYKSEAIFTLESIFNLGRALGSANTAEEILKVSILSLMGKLKVSKVAGFVLSGDKFKLVYSRGVEIDDEIEINRFKIPSELTHLKKSGIKNFIPSKEFDYILPIRWAQTNILALIFLGGRDKGFTRSEIDYINFVSNFTAVSLKNINSILELKRSVFDLTVLNEFTQSVLLKRDEGEIFNSLALTLMGHFGVESVSVIKSDGSTIKIFSFPEGQQFSSGFVKKILKQGSGSIQFLKIKRFSFVLVQRSPDDQRSYVLLLGRKKGTINFKVGEVNLLQALFTSFVNAVENLKMISLNYDINLAYNIQRNLLPLELPRDSRVDIHGLTIPSKVVSGDYYDVLKINRDEFIVVIADICGKGLSASLLMSNLQASLRSILLFTDEVEAITNLLNKVILLNTSAEQFITFFICKINLKNLTIEYINAGHNPPVLLSENKVKLLEKGGAVLGVFKSKYKSEKIKIDRGDLIFLYTDGVTEAMDRFETELGIDKVIETIRSLKNLSSREIVEGVVKLIK
;
A
#
# COMPACT_ATOMS: atom_id res chain seq x y z
N MET A 1 45.93 52.83 25.93
CA MET A 1 44.75 52.49 26.76
C MET A 1 43.43 52.66 26.04
N MET A 2 43.20 53.65 25.21
CA MET A 2 41.92 53.90 24.52
C MET A 2 41.48 52.78 23.55
N TYR A 3 42.39 52.18 22.76
CA TYR A 3 42.10 51.06 21.86
C TYR A 3 41.69 49.76 22.56
N LYS A 4 42.20 49.46 23.76
CA LYS A 4 41.77 48.27 24.55
C LYS A 4 40.36 48.42 25.11
N SER A 5 39.97 49.64 25.52
CA SER A 5 38.62 49.92 26.04
C SER A 5 37.53 49.81 24.97
N GLU A 6 37.81 50.26 23.75
CA GLU A 6 36.87 50.21 22.61
C GLU A 6 36.65 48.79 22.10
N ALA A 7 37.70 47.96 22.07
CA ALA A 7 37.63 46.54 21.70
C ALA A 7 36.84 45.72 22.74
N ILE A 8 37.03 45.95 24.03
CA ILE A 8 36.31 45.28 25.12
C ILE A 8 34.83 45.64 25.07
N PHE A 9 34.48 46.92 24.89
CA PHE A 9 33.09 47.38 24.76
C PHE A 9 32.38 46.77 23.53
N THR A 10 33.12 46.58 22.44
CA THR A 10 32.58 45.96 21.21
C THR A 10 32.30 44.45 21.44
N LEU A 11 33.20 43.71 22.12
CA LEU A 11 33.02 42.31 22.45
C LEU A 11 31.84 42.11 23.42
N GLU A 12 31.67 42.96 24.41
CA GLU A 12 30.55 42.90 25.36
C GLU A 12 29.21 43.18 24.65
N SER A 13 29.16 44.13 23.74
CA SER A 13 27.99 44.42 22.90
C SER A 13 27.61 43.23 22.00
N ILE A 14 28.61 42.58 21.40
CA ILE A 14 28.42 41.39 20.56
C ILE A 14 27.88 40.23 21.39
N PHE A 15 28.43 39.98 22.60
CA PHE A 15 27.99 38.92 23.49
C PHE A 15 26.55 39.13 23.98
N ASN A 16 26.20 40.36 24.37
CA ASN A 16 24.86 40.74 24.80
C ASN A 16 23.82 40.60 23.66
N LEU A 17 24.20 41.00 22.45
CA LEU A 17 23.37 40.80 21.25
C LEU A 17 23.14 39.30 21.01
N GLY A 18 24.19 38.48 21.04
CA GLY A 18 24.12 37.03 20.84
C GLY A 18 23.16 36.36 21.84
N ARG A 19 23.26 36.74 23.14
CA ARG A 19 22.36 36.25 24.16
C ARG A 19 20.90 36.65 23.90
N ALA A 20 20.67 37.93 23.59
CA ALA A 20 19.33 38.45 23.35
C ALA A 20 18.67 37.85 22.09
N LEU A 21 19.44 37.65 21.00
CA LEU A 21 18.95 36.97 19.81
C LEU A 21 18.73 35.47 20.01
N GLY A 22 19.55 34.83 20.85
CA GLY A 22 19.38 33.41 21.21
C GLY A 22 18.15 33.12 22.08
N SER A 23 17.65 34.10 22.83
CA SER A 23 16.44 34.01 23.66
C SER A 23 15.18 34.50 22.94
N ALA A 24 15.27 35.10 21.78
CA ALA A 24 14.13 35.56 21.01
C ALA A 24 13.35 34.38 20.38
N ASN A 25 12.03 34.41 20.50
CA ASN A 25 11.14 33.35 20.06
C ASN A 25 10.33 33.69 18.80
N THR A 26 10.41 34.93 18.34
CA THR A 26 9.71 35.42 17.14
C THR A 26 10.62 36.19 16.22
N ALA A 27 10.29 36.23 14.93
CA ALA A 27 11.01 37.06 13.95
C ALA A 27 10.96 38.56 14.32
N GLU A 28 9.85 38.96 14.95
CA GLU A 28 9.64 40.33 15.42
C GLU A 28 10.62 40.71 16.54
N GLU A 29 10.77 39.84 17.55
CA GLU A 29 11.72 40.00 18.63
C GLU A 29 13.17 40.06 18.11
N ILE A 30 13.53 39.16 17.20
CA ILE A 30 14.87 39.14 16.60
C ILE A 30 15.16 40.47 15.92
N LEU A 31 14.25 40.95 15.06
CA LEU A 31 14.47 42.16 14.29
C LEU A 31 14.50 43.40 15.20
N LYS A 32 13.61 43.45 16.22
CA LYS A 32 13.58 44.51 17.23
C LYS A 32 14.91 44.60 18.01
N VAL A 33 15.41 43.48 18.51
CA VAL A 33 16.70 43.40 19.22
C VAL A 33 17.84 43.87 18.34
N SER A 34 17.88 43.39 17.08
CA SER A 34 18.90 43.81 16.11
C SER A 34 18.88 45.31 15.83
N ILE A 35 17.69 45.88 15.63
CA ILE A 35 17.49 47.31 15.39
C ILE A 35 17.93 48.13 16.60
N LEU A 36 17.52 47.76 17.81
CA LEU A 36 17.91 48.45 19.03
C LEU A 36 19.43 48.42 19.25
N SER A 37 20.08 47.31 18.92
CA SER A 37 21.54 47.20 18.98
C SER A 37 22.23 48.10 17.99
N LEU A 38 21.74 48.18 16.74
CA LEU A 38 22.24 49.11 15.72
C LEU A 38 22.04 50.58 16.15
N MET A 39 20.84 50.94 16.66
CA MET A 39 20.56 52.28 17.14
C MET A 39 21.53 52.72 18.24
N GLY A 40 21.74 51.89 19.26
CA GLY A 40 22.62 52.20 20.38
C GLY A 40 24.07 52.43 19.95
N LYS A 41 24.60 51.60 19.05
CA LYS A 41 26.01 51.71 18.60
C LYS A 41 26.23 52.78 17.55
N LEU A 42 25.28 52.92 16.60
CA LEU A 42 25.47 53.81 15.43
C LEU A 42 24.95 55.24 15.63
N LYS A 43 24.29 55.50 16.76
CA LYS A 43 23.66 56.78 17.08
C LYS A 43 22.72 57.29 15.98
N VAL A 44 21.94 56.39 15.39
CA VAL A 44 20.88 56.72 14.44
C VAL A 44 19.58 57.00 15.18
N SER A 45 18.82 58.01 14.75
CA SER A 45 17.60 58.45 15.44
C SER A 45 16.31 57.91 14.80
N LYS A 46 16.38 57.49 13.53
CA LYS A 46 15.24 56.99 12.74
C LYS A 46 15.55 55.59 12.25
N VAL A 47 14.65 54.64 12.53
CA VAL A 47 14.79 53.27 12.09
C VAL A 47 13.44 52.65 11.75
N ALA A 48 13.45 51.73 10.78
CA ALA A 48 12.30 50.85 10.50
C ALA A 48 12.79 49.49 10.09
N GLY A 49 12.12 48.46 10.59
CA GLY A 49 12.42 47.06 10.28
C GLY A 49 11.21 46.32 9.74
N PHE A 50 11.42 45.61 8.65
CA PHE A 50 10.40 44.88 7.94
C PHE A 50 10.84 43.43 7.76
N VAL A 51 9.92 42.49 8.00
CA VAL A 51 10.12 41.06 7.73
C VAL A 51 9.35 40.65 6.48
N LEU A 52 9.94 39.79 5.67
CA LEU A 52 9.29 39.25 4.48
C LEU A 52 8.17 38.29 4.88
N SER A 53 6.93 38.58 4.45
CA SER A 53 5.75 37.76 4.64
C SER A 53 5.05 37.51 3.30
N GLY A 54 5.25 36.33 2.70
CA GLY A 54 4.81 36.06 1.32
C GLY A 54 5.58 36.94 0.32
N ASP A 55 4.86 37.78 -0.43
CA ASP A 55 5.43 38.67 -1.43
C ASP A 55 5.60 40.13 -0.95
N LYS A 56 5.20 40.42 0.28
CA LYS A 56 5.26 41.75 0.88
C LYS A 56 6.21 41.80 2.06
N PHE A 57 6.70 42.98 2.38
CA PHE A 57 7.46 43.26 3.60
C PHE A 57 6.53 43.91 4.62
N LYS A 58 6.34 43.27 5.76
CA LYS A 58 5.50 43.75 6.85
C LYS A 58 6.33 44.46 7.89
N LEU A 59 5.87 45.64 8.32
CA LEU A 59 6.51 46.44 9.39
C LEU A 59 6.47 45.65 10.70
N VAL A 60 7.61 45.56 11.35
CA VAL A 60 7.78 44.90 12.64
C VAL A 60 8.07 45.90 13.74
N TYR A 61 8.89 46.88 13.42
CA TYR A 61 9.30 47.88 14.38
C TYR A 61 9.71 49.19 13.69
N SER A 62 9.23 50.31 14.20
CA SER A 62 9.71 51.64 13.78
C SER A 62 9.97 52.53 14.99
N ARG A 63 10.89 53.47 14.85
CA ARG A 63 11.16 54.50 15.85
C ARG A 63 11.64 55.78 15.18
N GLY A 64 11.10 56.89 15.64
CA GLY A 64 11.46 58.23 15.13
C GLY A 64 10.79 58.60 13.81
N VAL A 65 9.86 57.77 13.33
CA VAL A 65 9.11 57.97 12.08
C VAL A 65 7.82 57.15 12.08
N GLU A 66 6.75 57.70 11.47
CA GLU A 66 5.49 56.97 11.17
C GLU A 66 5.55 56.44 9.74
N ILE A 67 5.23 55.18 9.55
CA ILE A 67 5.32 54.44 8.29
C ILE A 67 4.18 53.48 8.16
N ASP A 68 3.75 53.19 6.92
CA ASP A 68 2.76 52.19 6.59
C ASP A 68 3.17 50.77 7.05
N ASP A 69 2.22 49.97 7.49
CA ASP A 69 2.43 48.65 8.03
C ASP A 69 2.96 47.62 7.01
N GLU A 70 2.71 47.83 5.72
CA GLU A 70 3.17 46.97 4.65
C GLU A 70 3.79 47.76 3.50
N ILE A 71 4.86 47.22 2.94
CA ILE A 71 5.51 47.79 1.75
C ILE A 71 5.73 46.73 0.69
N GLU A 72 5.51 47.10 -0.56
CA GLU A 72 5.83 46.26 -1.73
C GLU A 72 7.11 46.76 -2.37
N ILE A 73 8.16 45.94 -2.33
CA ILE A 73 9.43 46.26 -2.97
C ILE A 73 9.79 45.15 -3.94
N ASN A 74 10.12 45.51 -5.18
CA ASN A 74 10.63 44.54 -6.14
C ASN A 74 11.97 43.97 -5.64
N ARG A 75 11.99 42.67 -5.34
CA ARG A 75 13.13 41.96 -4.76
C ARG A 75 14.42 42.09 -5.59
N PHE A 76 14.30 42.21 -6.90
CA PHE A 76 15.44 42.39 -7.81
C PHE A 76 16.10 43.76 -7.72
N LYS A 77 15.44 44.76 -7.11
CA LYS A 77 15.97 46.09 -6.90
C LYS A 77 16.62 46.30 -5.53
N ILE A 78 16.52 45.31 -4.64
CA ILE A 78 17.09 45.41 -3.29
C ILE A 78 18.60 45.16 -3.36
N PRO A 79 19.44 46.10 -2.84
CA PRO A 79 20.89 45.98 -2.88
C PRO A 79 21.36 44.73 -2.13
N SER A 80 22.60 44.28 -2.40
CA SER A 80 23.18 43.10 -1.74
C SER A 80 23.66 43.39 -0.32
N GLU A 81 24.01 44.63 -0.02
CA GLU A 81 24.63 45.08 1.22
C GLU A 81 24.10 46.44 1.66
N LEU A 82 24.58 46.93 2.81
CA LEU A 82 24.26 48.29 3.28
C LEU A 82 24.50 49.30 2.18
N THR A 83 23.45 50.01 1.78
CA THR A 83 23.52 50.95 0.65
C THR A 83 22.79 52.25 0.99
N HIS A 84 23.36 53.37 0.57
CA HIS A 84 22.70 54.67 0.71
C HIS A 84 21.48 54.74 -0.23
N LEU A 85 20.30 55.12 0.29
CA LEU A 85 19.03 55.08 -0.44
C LEU A 85 19.06 55.89 -1.76
N LYS A 86 19.78 57.00 -1.81
CA LYS A 86 19.97 57.80 -3.06
C LYS A 86 20.64 56.98 -4.19
N LYS A 87 21.39 55.94 -3.85
CA LYS A 87 22.10 55.06 -4.79
C LYS A 87 21.37 53.75 -5.06
N SER A 88 20.35 53.42 -4.26
CA SER A 88 19.70 52.10 -4.29
C SER A 88 18.64 51.90 -5.37
N GLY A 89 18.20 52.97 -6.06
CA GLY A 89 17.10 52.87 -7.02
C GLY A 89 15.70 52.67 -6.43
N ILE A 90 15.56 52.61 -5.09
CA ILE A 90 14.32 52.32 -4.35
C ILE A 90 13.62 53.61 -3.88
N LYS A 91 13.76 54.68 -4.63
CA LYS A 91 13.35 56.05 -4.20
C LYS A 91 11.86 56.24 -3.90
N ASN A 92 10.97 55.39 -4.38
CA ASN A 92 9.53 55.65 -4.37
C ASN A 92 8.72 54.80 -3.35
N PHE A 93 9.35 53.99 -2.51
CA PHE A 93 8.64 53.02 -1.67
C PHE A 93 8.56 53.35 -0.18
N ILE A 94 9.30 54.33 0.28
CA ILE A 94 9.33 54.75 1.69
C ILE A 94 9.51 56.26 1.71
N PRO A 95 9.13 56.98 2.80
CA PRO A 95 9.48 58.35 2.97
C PRO A 95 11.01 58.53 2.90
N SER A 96 11.52 58.61 1.66
CA SER A 96 12.97 58.64 1.35
C SER A 96 13.66 59.86 1.94
N LYS A 97 12.89 60.81 2.48
CA LYS A 97 13.38 61.97 3.23
C LYS A 97 13.71 61.67 4.69
N GLU A 98 13.23 60.51 5.22
CA GLU A 98 13.37 60.13 6.61
C GLU A 98 14.52 59.17 6.88
N PHE A 99 14.95 58.44 5.83
CA PHE A 99 16.02 57.44 5.92
C PHE A 99 17.15 57.70 4.95
N ASP A 100 18.36 57.36 5.37
CA ASP A 100 19.59 57.54 4.57
C ASP A 100 20.07 56.21 3.98
N TYR A 101 19.87 55.08 4.67
CA TYR A 101 20.44 53.79 4.33
C TYR A 101 19.41 52.69 4.41
N ILE A 102 19.60 51.66 3.56
CA ILE A 102 18.92 50.36 3.61
C ILE A 102 19.94 49.26 3.89
N LEU A 103 19.62 48.38 4.85
CA LEU A 103 20.37 47.21 5.21
C LEU A 103 19.48 45.97 4.94
N PRO A 104 19.75 45.20 3.88
CA PRO A 104 19.08 43.94 3.66
C PRO A 104 19.65 42.86 4.57
N ILE A 105 18.77 42.12 5.24
CA ILE A 105 19.11 40.92 6.00
C ILE A 105 18.93 39.73 5.08
N ARG A 106 20.02 39.05 4.70
CA ARG A 106 20.02 37.96 3.72
C ARG A 106 20.54 36.67 4.30
N TRP A 107 19.88 35.57 3.96
CA TRP A 107 20.39 34.21 4.14
C TRP A 107 20.92 33.71 2.79
N ALA A 108 22.18 33.34 2.72
CA ALA A 108 22.93 33.19 1.47
C ALA A 108 22.80 34.44 0.58
N GLN A 109 23.44 34.50 -0.56
CA GLN A 109 23.45 35.74 -1.35
C GLN A 109 22.10 36.13 -1.98
N THR A 110 21.16 35.17 -2.08
CA THR A 110 19.91 35.33 -2.85
C THR A 110 18.65 35.53 -2.01
N ASN A 111 18.59 35.02 -0.79
CA ASN A 111 17.34 35.00 0.00
C ASN A 111 17.28 36.18 0.98
N ILE A 112 16.40 37.15 0.73
CA ILE A 112 16.14 38.28 1.62
C ILE A 112 15.11 37.81 2.67
N LEU A 113 15.47 38.00 3.96
CA LEU A 113 14.59 37.64 5.10
C LEU A 113 13.93 38.89 5.69
N ALA A 114 14.65 40.01 5.74
CA ALA A 114 14.17 41.25 6.32
C ALA A 114 14.89 42.46 5.69
N LEU A 115 14.35 43.66 5.95
CA LEU A 115 14.95 44.94 5.59
C LEU A 115 15.01 45.81 6.83
N ILE A 116 16.13 46.52 7.04
CA ILE A 116 16.28 47.54 8.06
C ILE A 116 16.63 48.87 7.37
N PHE A 117 15.89 49.90 7.68
CA PHE A 117 16.15 51.25 7.21
C PHE A 117 16.72 52.06 8.37
N LEU A 118 17.76 52.86 8.08
CA LEU A 118 18.48 53.69 9.05
C LEU A 118 18.54 55.14 8.56
N GLY A 119 18.28 56.10 9.47
CA GLY A 119 18.30 57.51 9.15
C GLY A 119 18.55 58.39 10.36
N GLY A 120 18.61 59.72 10.10
CA GLY A 120 18.83 60.75 11.12
C GLY A 120 20.25 60.79 11.63
N ARG A 121 21.22 60.64 10.70
CA ARG A 121 22.65 60.78 10.98
C ARG A 121 23.30 61.66 9.92
N ASP A 122 24.09 62.69 10.36
CA ASP A 122 24.71 63.63 9.46
C ASP A 122 26.02 63.17 8.76
N LYS A 123 26.63 62.11 9.29
CA LYS A 123 27.90 61.56 8.78
C LYS A 123 27.75 60.07 8.37
N GLY A 124 28.53 59.69 7.33
CA GLY A 124 28.64 58.30 6.92
C GLY A 124 29.21 57.38 8.02
N PHE A 125 29.13 56.08 7.79
CA PHE A 125 29.64 55.07 8.74
C PHE A 125 31.15 54.88 8.60
N THR A 126 31.85 54.76 9.73
CA THR A 126 33.26 54.36 9.80
C THR A 126 33.42 52.88 9.45
N ARG A 127 34.64 52.44 9.16
CA ARG A 127 34.94 51.03 8.86
C ARG A 127 34.53 50.11 10.00
N SER A 128 34.83 50.46 11.23
CA SER A 128 34.43 49.68 12.43
C SER A 128 32.90 49.60 12.59
N GLU A 129 32.17 50.67 12.28
CA GLU A 129 30.70 50.66 12.31
C GLU A 129 30.13 49.78 11.18
N ILE A 130 30.72 49.78 9.99
CA ILE A 130 30.33 48.90 8.88
C ILE A 130 30.57 47.45 9.26
N ASP A 131 31.71 47.11 9.86
CA ASP A 131 32.01 45.74 10.34
C ASP A 131 30.99 45.30 11.39
N TYR A 132 30.58 46.19 12.29
CA TYR A 132 29.53 45.93 13.27
C TYR A 132 28.15 45.71 12.62
N ILE A 133 27.79 46.55 11.64
CA ILE A 133 26.54 46.40 10.86
C ILE A 133 26.50 45.01 10.17
N ASN A 134 27.59 44.62 9.52
CA ASN A 134 27.70 43.34 8.83
C ASN A 134 27.59 42.16 9.82
N PHE A 135 28.22 42.30 10.99
CA PHE A 135 28.07 41.28 12.05
C PHE A 135 26.62 41.16 12.51
N VAL A 136 25.95 42.26 12.85
CA VAL A 136 24.53 42.25 13.26
C VAL A 136 23.65 41.70 12.17
N SER A 137 23.87 42.11 10.90
CA SER A 137 23.11 41.60 9.75
C SER A 137 23.22 40.09 9.62
N ASN A 138 24.45 39.56 9.64
CA ASN A 138 24.69 38.13 9.50
C ASN A 138 24.08 37.34 10.67
N PHE A 139 24.24 37.81 11.91
CA PHE A 139 23.71 37.14 13.09
C PHE A 139 22.17 37.18 13.11
N THR A 140 21.57 38.28 12.71
CA THR A 140 20.13 38.45 12.52
C THR A 140 19.61 37.46 11.47
N ALA A 141 20.30 37.31 10.35
CA ALA A 141 19.93 36.39 9.29
C ALA A 141 19.94 34.95 9.76
N VAL A 142 20.99 34.53 10.49
CA VAL A 142 21.08 33.20 11.10
C VAL A 142 19.91 32.96 12.07
N SER A 143 19.65 33.91 12.97
CA SER A 143 18.59 33.80 13.97
C SER A 143 17.19 33.72 13.34
N LEU A 144 16.91 34.55 12.32
CA LEU A 144 15.66 34.51 11.56
C LEU A 144 15.48 33.18 10.82
N LYS A 145 16.55 32.64 10.22
CA LYS A 145 16.51 31.36 9.54
C LYS A 145 16.24 30.20 10.52
N ASN A 146 16.91 30.23 11.68
CA ASN A 146 16.72 29.22 12.71
C ASN A 146 15.27 29.20 13.23
N ILE A 147 14.67 30.36 13.54
CA ILE A 147 13.27 30.42 13.96
C ILE A 147 12.33 29.89 12.88
N ASN A 148 12.52 30.30 11.62
CA ASN A 148 11.70 29.80 10.53
C ASN A 148 11.81 28.26 10.40
N SER A 149 13.02 27.71 10.52
CA SER A 149 13.23 26.26 10.49
C SER A 149 12.56 25.55 11.67
N ILE A 150 12.59 26.13 12.87
CA ILE A 150 11.89 25.60 14.05
C ILE A 150 10.36 25.61 13.83
N LEU A 151 9.83 26.68 13.27
CA LEU A 151 8.38 26.78 12.98
C LEU A 151 7.94 25.79 11.91
N GLU A 152 8.74 25.60 10.86
CA GLU A 152 8.51 24.58 9.82
C GLU A 152 8.55 23.17 10.42
N LEU A 153 9.53 22.88 11.29
CA LEU A 153 9.64 21.60 11.97
C LEU A 153 8.45 21.34 12.88
N LYS A 154 8.05 22.31 13.71
CA LYS A 154 6.86 22.19 14.58
C LYS A 154 5.60 21.89 13.78
N ARG A 155 5.42 22.55 12.63
CA ARG A 155 4.30 22.30 11.73
C ARG A 155 4.36 20.88 11.17
N SER A 156 5.53 20.44 10.69
CA SER A 156 5.69 19.08 10.17
C SER A 156 5.41 18.01 11.23
N VAL A 157 5.86 18.22 12.47
CA VAL A 157 5.56 17.30 13.60
C VAL A 157 4.04 17.26 13.85
N PHE A 158 3.37 18.42 13.85
CA PHE A 158 1.91 18.47 14.02
C PHE A 158 1.18 17.76 12.88
N ASP A 159 1.56 17.99 11.63
CA ASP A 159 0.99 17.32 10.46
C ASP A 159 1.16 15.79 10.54
N LEU A 160 2.34 15.32 10.95
CA LEU A 160 2.62 13.89 11.17
C LEU A 160 1.77 13.31 12.33
N THR A 161 1.55 14.09 13.39
CA THR A 161 0.69 13.65 14.51
C THR A 161 -0.74 13.43 14.02
N VAL A 162 -1.31 14.39 13.27
CA VAL A 162 -2.65 14.27 12.70
C VAL A 162 -2.77 13.06 11.77
N LEU A 163 -1.78 12.84 10.91
CA LEU A 163 -1.75 11.68 10.02
C LEU A 163 -1.69 10.36 10.81
N ASN A 164 -0.84 10.30 11.84
CA ASN A 164 -0.71 9.10 12.68
C ASN A 164 -2.00 8.83 13.46
N GLU A 165 -2.60 9.83 14.09
CA GLU A 165 -3.88 9.70 14.82
C GLU A 165 -4.99 9.21 13.89
N PHE A 166 -5.10 9.78 12.69
CA PHE A 166 -6.05 9.31 11.69
C PHE A 166 -5.77 7.85 11.32
N THR A 167 -4.53 7.49 10.97
CA THR A 167 -4.15 6.14 10.59
C THR A 167 -4.49 5.13 11.69
N GLN A 168 -4.15 5.44 12.94
CA GLN A 168 -4.50 4.59 14.09
C GLN A 168 -6.02 4.46 14.26
N SER A 169 -6.76 5.56 14.08
CA SER A 169 -8.23 5.56 14.24
C SER A 169 -8.94 4.65 13.24
N VAL A 170 -8.39 4.47 12.03
CA VAL A 170 -9.01 3.66 10.96
C VAL A 170 -8.60 2.19 10.97
N LEU A 171 -7.49 1.82 11.63
CA LEU A 171 -7.00 0.44 11.70
C LEU A 171 -8.01 -0.54 12.35
N LEU A 172 -8.80 -0.05 13.31
CA LEU A 172 -9.78 -0.85 14.04
C LEU A 172 -11.18 -0.81 13.43
N LYS A 173 -11.41 0.00 12.41
CA LYS A 173 -12.70 0.14 11.75
C LYS A 173 -12.96 -1.04 10.82
N ARG A 174 -14.22 -1.47 10.78
CA ARG A 174 -14.67 -2.62 9.96
C ARG A 174 -15.67 -2.24 8.88
N ASP A 175 -16.01 -0.98 8.79
CA ASP A 175 -16.98 -0.43 7.83
C ASP A 175 -16.40 0.79 7.11
N GLU A 176 -16.66 0.88 5.79
CA GLU A 176 -16.19 1.99 4.96
C GLU A 176 -16.75 3.34 5.40
N GLY A 177 -18.00 3.37 5.88
CA GLY A 177 -18.65 4.59 6.37
C GLY A 177 -18.01 5.11 7.65
N GLU A 178 -17.61 4.23 8.57
CA GLU A 178 -16.88 4.60 9.77
C GLU A 178 -15.49 5.19 9.45
N ILE A 179 -14.78 4.61 8.47
CA ILE A 179 -13.49 5.14 7.99
C ILE A 179 -13.70 6.51 7.36
N PHE A 180 -14.75 6.66 6.53
CA PHE A 180 -15.10 7.95 5.94
C PHE A 180 -15.42 9.00 7.00
N ASN A 181 -16.22 8.67 8.01
CA ASN A 181 -16.56 9.60 9.09
C ASN A 181 -15.31 10.07 9.84
N SER A 182 -14.36 9.18 10.10
CA SER A 182 -13.06 9.55 10.68
C SER A 182 -12.29 10.53 9.79
N LEU A 183 -12.25 10.28 8.48
CA LEU A 183 -11.62 11.20 7.51
C LEU A 183 -12.32 12.56 7.50
N ALA A 184 -13.66 12.57 7.42
CA ALA A 184 -14.45 13.79 7.36
C ALA A 184 -14.24 14.67 8.59
N LEU A 185 -14.29 14.09 9.79
CA LEU A 185 -14.06 14.80 11.05
C LEU A 185 -12.63 15.34 11.13
N THR A 186 -11.63 14.55 10.73
CA THR A 186 -10.22 15.00 10.70
C THR A 186 -10.04 16.16 9.73
N LEU A 187 -10.57 16.07 8.51
CA LEU A 187 -10.44 17.13 7.51
C LEU A 187 -11.19 18.41 7.90
N MET A 188 -12.40 18.28 8.45
CA MET A 188 -13.18 19.44 8.91
C MET A 188 -12.53 20.12 10.11
N GLY A 189 -12.06 19.35 11.08
CA GLY A 189 -11.41 19.89 12.29
C GLY A 189 -10.07 20.56 11.97
N HIS A 190 -9.25 19.93 11.14
CA HIS A 190 -7.90 20.43 10.86
C HIS A 190 -7.87 21.57 9.83
N PHE A 191 -8.67 21.49 8.77
CA PHE A 191 -8.62 22.46 7.67
C PHE A 191 -9.77 23.48 7.69
N GLY A 192 -10.75 23.31 8.57
CA GLY A 192 -11.91 24.21 8.66
C GLY A 192 -12.78 24.19 7.40
N VAL A 193 -12.90 23.05 6.71
CA VAL A 193 -13.78 22.91 5.55
C VAL A 193 -15.22 22.66 5.99
N GLU A 194 -16.18 23.17 5.21
CA GLU A 194 -17.62 23.09 5.56
C GLU A 194 -18.22 21.72 5.21
N SER A 195 -17.63 21.02 4.25
CA SER A 195 -18.10 19.68 3.85
C SER A 195 -16.99 18.85 3.26
N VAL A 196 -17.15 17.53 3.42
CA VAL A 196 -16.27 16.52 2.84
C VAL A 196 -17.12 15.51 2.10
N SER A 197 -16.76 15.15 0.88
CA SER A 197 -17.39 14.05 0.16
C SER A 197 -16.35 13.17 -0.48
N VAL A 198 -16.58 11.85 -0.46
CA VAL A 198 -15.77 10.88 -1.17
C VAL A 198 -16.65 10.11 -2.13
N ILE A 199 -16.25 10.05 -3.39
CA ILE A 199 -16.87 9.24 -4.43
C ILE A 199 -15.94 8.08 -4.71
N LYS A 200 -16.45 6.86 -4.54
CA LYS A 200 -15.76 5.61 -4.90
C LYS A 200 -16.44 5.00 -6.12
N SER A 201 -15.66 4.62 -7.13
CA SER A 201 -16.14 3.92 -8.32
C SER A 201 -15.28 2.71 -8.59
N ASP A 202 -15.90 1.56 -8.89
CA ASP A 202 -15.24 0.34 -9.35
C ASP A 202 -15.48 0.07 -10.84
N GLY A 203 -15.91 1.10 -11.60
CA GLY A 203 -16.26 0.99 -13.00
C GLY A 203 -17.74 0.65 -13.23
N SER A 204 -18.35 -0.22 -12.44
CA SER A 204 -19.74 -0.66 -12.53
C SER A 204 -20.64 0.05 -11.53
N THR A 205 -20.19 0.24 -10.32
CA THR A 205 -20.92 0.88 -9.21
C THR A 205 -20.26 2.19 -8.78
N ILE A 206 -21.09 3.10 -8.25
CA ILE A 206 -20.64 4.36 -7.66
C ILE A 206 -21.24 4.49 -6.27
N LYS A 207 -20.36 4.60 -5.27
CA LYS A 207 -20.69 4.84 -3.87
C LYS A 207 -20.30 6.26 -3.49
N ILE A 208 -21.16 6.98 -2.80
CA ILE A 208 -20.91 8.37 -2.40
C ILE A 208 -21.08 8.46 -0.88
N PHE A 209 -20.05 8.94 -0.22
CA PHE A 209 -20.04 9.30 1.18
C PHE A 209 -19.99 10.82 1.28
N SER A 210 -20.76 11.44 2.15
CA SER A 210 -20.80 12.90 2.34
C SER A 210 -21.02 13.27 3.80
N PHE A 211 -20.29 14.29 4.25
CA PHE A 211 -20.50 14.89 5.54
C PHE A 211 -20.50 16.43 5.39
N PRO A 212 -21.57 17.16 5.78
CA PRO A 212 -22.85 16.63 6.26
C PRO A 212 -23.55 15.74 5.24
N GLU A 213 -24.39 14.82 5.72
CA GLU A 213 -25.16 13.90 4.88
C GLU A 213 -26.08 14.63 3.90
N GLY A 214 -26.45 13.96 2.81
CA GLY A 214 -27.44 14.45 1.85
C GLY A 214 -26.89 15.27 0.68
N GLN A 215 -25.57 15.40 0.50
CA GLN A 215 -25.03 16.00 -0.72
C GLN A 215 -25.25 15.06 -1.91
N GLN A 216 -25.99 15.54 -2.92
CA GLN A 216 -26.24 14.82 -4.15
C GLN A 216 -25.37 15.35 -5.28
N PHE A 217 -24.83 14.44 -6.08
CA PHE A 217 -24.06 14.74 -7.27
C PHE A 217 -24.74 14.12 -8.50
N SER A 218 -24.89 14.91 -9.56
CA SER A 218 -25.46 14.38 -10.80
C SER A 218 -24.52 13.32 -11.40
N SER A 219 -25.09 12.29 -12.02
CA SER A 219 -24.32 11.22 -12.68
C SER A 219 -23.38 11.76 -13.75
N GLY A 220 -23.76 12.82 -14.46
CA GLY A 220 -22.91 13.50 -15.44
C GLY A 220 -21.69 14.18 -14.81
N PHE A 221 -21.85 14.81 -13.64
CA PHE A 221 -20.76 15.41 -12.88
C PHE A 221 -19.74 14.35 -12.43
N VAL A 222 -20.22 13.25 -11.83
CA VAL A 222 -19.39 12.15 -11.36
C VAL A 222 -18.61 11.52 -12.52
N LYS A 223 -19.27 11.18 -13.62
CA LYS A 223 -18.64 10.63 -14.83
C LYS A 223 -17.58 11.56 -15.42
N LYS A 224 -17.83 12.88 -15.40
CA LYS A 224 -16.88 13.89 -15.88
C LYS A 224 -15.61 13.92 -15.05
N ILE A 225 -15.71 13.90 -13.71
CA ILE A 225 -14.56 13.91 -12.81
C ILE A 225 -13.73 12.63 -12.97
N LEU A 226 -14.40 11.47 -12.99
CA LEU A 226 -13.73 10.17 -13.15
C LEU A 226 -13.00 10.03 -14.49
N LYS A 227 -13.49 10.67 -15.57
CA LYS A 227 -12.83 10.67 -16.87
C LYS A 227 -11.64 11.63 -16.99
N GLN A 228 -11.56 12.66 -16.17
CA GLN A 228 -10.53 13.70 -16.27
C GLN A 228 -9.15 13.29 -15.72
N GLY A 229 -9.02 12.10 -15.13
CA GLY A 229 -7.78 11.63 -14.51
C GLY A 229 -6.98 10.66 -15.37
N SER A 230 -5.75 10.99 -15.74
CA SER A 230 -4.81 10.10 -16.46
C SER A 230 -3.60 9.65 -15.61
N GLY A 231 -3.63 9.81 -14.28
CA GLY A 231 -2.54 9.44 -13.39
C GLY A 231 -3.02 8.86 -12.07
N SER A 232 -2.12 8.28 -11.30
CA SER A 232 -2.43 7.69 -9.98
C SER A 232 -3.01 8.69 -8.99
N ILE A 233 -2.61 9.97 -9.07
CA ILE A 233 -3.10 11.07 -8.23
C ILE A 233 -3.20 12.34 -9.07
N GLN A 234 -4.33 13.05 -9.01
CA GLN A 234 -4.56 14.26 -9.77
C GLN A 234 -5.41 15.29 -9.00
N PHE A 235 -4.99 16.57 -9.10
CA PHE A 235 -5.72 17.71 -8.57
C PHE A 235 -6.55 18.37 -9.66
N LEU A 236 -7.83 18.64 -9.38
CA LEU A 236 -8.75 19.27 -10.32
C LEU A 236 -9.26 20.60 -9.74
N LYS A 237 -9.34 21.64 -10.58
CA LYS A 237 -9.96 22.93 -10.22
C LYS A 237 -11.44 22.93 -10.64
N ILE A 238 -12.35 22.91 -9.68
CA ILE A 238 -13.79 22.94 -9.91
C ILE A 238 -14.39 24.07 -9.06
N LYS A 239 -15.07 25.05 -9.68
CA LYS A 239 -15.57 26.29 -9.02
C LYS A 239 -16.37 26.08 -7.74
N ARG A 240 -17.06 24.93 -7.59
CA ARG A 240 -17.91 24.62 -6.43
C ARG A 240 -17.13 24.13 -5.22
N PHE A 241 -15.92 23.64 -5.42
CA PHE A 241 -15.11 23.00 -4.38
C PHE A 241 -13.79 23.74 -4.19
N SER A 242 -13.37 23.85 -2.93
CA SER A 242 -12.08 24.45 -2.59
C SER A 242 -10.91 23.51 -2.94
N PHE A 243 -11.20 22.18 -3.03
CA PHE A 243 -10.20 21.17 -3.32
C PHE A 243 -10.84 19.92 -3.92
N VAL A 244 -10.23 19.36 -4.95
CA VAL A 244 -10.64 18.11 -5.58
C VAL A 244 -9.41 17.27 -5.86
N LEU A 245 -9.40 16.06 -5.34
CA LEU A 245 -8.32 15.09 -5.53
C LEU A 245 -8.90 13.80 -6.08
N VAL A 246 -8.33 13.28 -7.15
CA VAL A 246 -8.67 11.97 -7.73
C VAL A 246 -7.49 11.04 -7.50
N GLN A 247 -7.76 9.87 -6.93
CA GLN A 247 -6.79 8.81 -6.72
C GLN A 247 -7.32 7.51 -7.28
N ARG A 248 -6.48 6.75 -7.99
CA ARG A 248 -6.81 5.43 -8.51
C ARG A 248 -6.10 4.34 -7.73
N SER A 249 -6.73 3.17 -7.65
CA SER A 249 -6.10 1.99 -7.09
C SER A 249 -4.94 1.52 -7.99
N PRO A 250 -3.94 0.79 -7.44
CA PRO A 250 -2.80 0.29 -8.21
C PRO A 250 -3.18 -0.61 -9.39
N ASP A 251 -4.32 -1.31 -9.31
CA ASP A 251 -4.88 -2.17 -10.35
C ASP A 251 -5.71 -1.41 -11.40
N ASP A 252 -5.79 -0.07 -11.30
CA ASP A 252 -6.55 0.88 -12.15
C ASP A 252 -8.06 0.57 -12.28
N GLN A 253 -8.58 -0.39 -11.49
CA GLN A 253 -9.99 -0.80 -11.54
C GLN A 253 -10.89 0.11 -10.70
N ARG A 254 -10.34 0.79 -9.69
CA ARG A 254 -11.10 1.64 -8.77
C ARG A 254 -10.57 3.06 -8.74
N SER A 255 -11.50 3.98 -8.63
CA SER A 255 -11.18 5.40 -8.53
C SER A 255 -11.85 6.00 -7.30
N TYR A 256 -11.12 6.81 -6.58
CA TYR A 256 -11.55 7.55 -5.42
C TYR A 256 -11.44 9.04 -5.68
N VAL A 257 -12.47 9.80 -5.37
CA VAL A 257 -12.48 11.26 -5.52
C VAL A 257 -12.79 11.90 -4.19
N LEU A 258 -11.89 12.73 -3.69
CA LEU A 258 -12.11 13.60 -2.54
C LEU A 258 -12.59 14.96 -3.02
N LEU A 259 -13.69 15.43 -2.48
CA LEU A 259 -14.27 16.74 -2.72
C LEU A 259 -14.37 17.50 -1.39
N LEU A 260 -13.73 18.66 -1.29
CA LEU A 260 -13.82 19.53 -0.12
C LEU A 260 -14.65 20.77 -0.45
N GLY A 261 -15.63 21.07 0.38
CA GLY A 261 -16.43 22.28 0.33
C GLY A 261 -15.62 23.54 0.63
N ARG A 262 -16.31 24.65 0.94
CA ARG A 262 -15.62 25.91 1.25
C ARG A 262 -14.73 25.78 2.48
N LYS A 263 -13.57 26.41 2.42
CA LYS A 263 -12.65 26.54 3.55
C LYS A 263 -12.96 27.86 4.27
N LYS A 264 -13.11 27.82 5.58
CA LYS A 264 -13.28 29.04 6.40
C LYS A 264 -11.98 29.85 6.40
N GLY A 265 -12.08 31.14 6.16
CA GLY A 265 -10.94 32.07 6.18
C GLY A 265 -10.28 32.27 4.81
N THR A 266 -9.29 31.48 4.42
CA THR A 266 -8.55 31.62 3.16
C THR A 266 -9.08 30.70 2.07
N ILE A 267 -9.17 31.22 0.83
CA ILE A 267 -9.74 30.47 -0.31
C ILE A 267 -8.81 29.34 -0.79
N ASN A 268 -7.51 29.47 -0.61
CA ASN A 268 -6.51 28.56 -1.16
C ASN A 268 -5.82 27.73 -0.06
N PHE A 269 -5.53 26.48 -0.37
CA PHE A 269 -4.66 25.62 0.44
C PHE A 269 -3.18 25.96 0.19
N LYS A 270 -2.39 26.01 1.25
CA LYS A 270 -0.92 26.14 1.16
C LYS A 270 -0.32 24.79 0.74
N VAL A 271 0.88 24.82 0.16
CA VAL A 271 1.57 23.60 -0.32
C VAL A 271 1.64 22.50 0.76
N GLY A 272 2.02 22.85 2.00
CA GLY A 272 2.07 21.87 3.10
C GLY A 272 0.69 21.28 3.44
N GLU A 273 -0.38 22.09 3.36
CA GLU A 273 -1.76 21.61 3.59
C GLU A 273 -2.21 20.63 2.50
N VAL A 274 -1.81 20.88 1.25
CA VAL A 274 -2.07 19.97 0.12
C VAL A 274 -1.39 18.62 0.33
N ASN A 275 -0.14 18.62 0.79
CA ASN A 275 0.59 17.38 1.07
C ASN A 275 -0.07 16.56 2.18
N LEU A 276 -0.51 17.21 3.27
CA LEU A 276 -1.22 16.52 4.36
C LEU A 276 -2.59 15.99 3.89
N LEU A 277 -3.35 16.78 3.11
CA LEU A 277 -4.62 16.34 2.51
C LEU A 277 -4.42 15.09 1.66
N GLN A 278 -3.39 15.08 0.82
CA GLN A 278 -3.06 13.94 -0.02
C GLN A 278 -2.68 12.72 0.83
N ALA A 279 -1.86 12.89 1.87
CA ALA A 279 -1.44 11.81 2.75
C ALA A 279 -2.64 11.20 3.51
N LEU A 280 -3.53 12.04 4.07
CA LEU A 280 -4.74 11.59 4.76
C LEU A 280 -5.69 10.84 3.81
N PHE A 281 -5.88 11.35 2.59
CA PHE A 281 -6.73 10.68 1.62
C PHE A 281 -6.13 9.37 1.12
N THR A 282 -4.82 9.31 0.90
CA THR A 282 -4.13 8.06 0.56
C THR A 282 -4.24 7.03 1.69
N SER A 283 -4.10 7.45 2.96
CA SER A 283 -4.33 6.57 4.11
C SER A 283 -5.77 6.06 4.17
N PHE A 284 -6.75 6.91 3.86
CA PHE A 284 -8.16 6.51 3.76
C PHE A 284 -8.35 5.43 2.66
N VAL A 285 -7.85 5.68 1.45
CA VAL A 285 -7.96 4.73 0.33
C VAL A 285 -7.33 3.39 0.71
N ASN A 286 -6.12 3.41 1.27
CA ASN A 286 -5.44 2.19 1.72
C ASN A 286 -6.21 1.44 2.80
N ALA A 287 -6.83 2.14 3.76
CA ALA A 287 -7.65 1.52 4.80
C ALA A 287 -8.90 0.82 4.21
N VAL A 288 -9.59 1.48 3.26
CA VAL A 288 -10.75 0.88 2.56
C VAL A 288 -10.35 -0.33 1.71
N GLU A 289 -9.23 -0.27 1.00
CA GLU A 289 -8.71 -1.40 0.22
C GLU A 289 -8.31 -2.57 1.12
N ASN A 290 -7.67 -2.30 2.27
CA ASN A 290 -7.30 -3.32 3.25
C ASN A 290 -8.52 -4.03 3.84
N LEU A 291 -9.62 -3.31 4.12
CA LEU A 291 -10.87 -3.95 4.57
C LEU A 291 -11.37 -5.00 3.57
N LYS A 292 -11.34 -4.67 2.28
CA LYS A 292 -11.75 -5.60 1.23
C LYS A 292 -10.84 -6.82 1.15
N MET A 293 -9.53 -6.62 1.29
CA MET A 293 -8.56 -7.72 1.31
C MET A 293 -8.76 -8.65 2.52
N ILE A 294 -9.05 -8.08 3.69
CA ILE A 294 -9.33 -8.86 4.91
C ILE A 294 -10.61 -9.68 4.72
N SER A 295 -11.69 -9.09 4.19
CA SER A 295 -12.94 -9.80 3.91
C SER A 295 -12.72 -10.94 2.91
N LEU A 296 -12.02 -10.66 1.80
CA LEU A 296 -11.71 -11.68 0.79
C LEU A 296 -10.88 -12.84 1.36
N ASN A 297 -9.87 -12.53 2.17
CA ASN A 297 -9.07 -13.57 2.84
C ASN A 297 -9.88 -14.40 3.82
N TYR A 298 -10.82 -13.78 4.53
CA TYR A 298 -11.75 -14.53 5.40
C TYR A 298 -12.61 -15.49 4.59
N ASP A 299 -13.21 -15.05 3.48
CA ASP A 299 -14.03 -15.89 2.61
C ASP A 299 -13.23 -17.06 2.00
N ILE A 300 -11.99 -16.80 1.58
CA ILE A 300 -11.07 -17.84 1.07
C ILE A 300 -10.72 -18.85 2.18
N ASN A 301 -10.45 -18.40 3.39
CA ASN A 301 -10.17 -19.31 4.52
C ASN A 301 -11.40 -20.14 4.90
N LEU A 302 -12.60 -19.57 4.83
CA LEU A 302 -13.84 -20.30 5.03
C LEU A 302 -14.02 -21.39 3.95
N ALA A 303 -13.78 -21.04 2.68
CA ALA A 303 -13.81 -22.00 1.57
C ALA A 303 -12.80 -23.14 1.76
N TYR A 304 -11.59 -22.84 2.23
CA TYR A 304 -10.58 -23.84 2.58
C TYR A 304 -11.06 -24.82 3.66
N ASN A 305 -11.65 -24.30 4.74
CA ASN A 305 -12.16 -25.14 5.82
C ASN A 305 -13.30 -26.06 5.34
N ILE A 306 -14.19 -25.54 4.49
CA ILE A 306 -15.26 -26.34 3.87
C ILE A 306 -14.65 -27.43 2.98
N GLN A 307 -13.71 -27.07 2.12
CA GLN A 307 -13.06 -28.01 1.20
C GLN A 307 -12.30 -29.12 1.94
N ARG A 308 -11.57 -28.77 3.00
CA ARG A 308 -10.85 -29.74 3.82
C ARG A 308 -11.76 -30.83 4.38
N ASN A 309 -13.02 -30.51 4.70
CA ASN A 309 -14.00 -31.46 5.17
C ASN A 309 -14.56 -32.37 4.06
N LEU A 310 -14.31 -32.05 2.78
CA LEU A 310 -14.69 -32.90 1.64
C LEU A 310 -13.66 -34.00 1.34
N LEU A 311 -12.40 -33.77 1.75
CA LEU A 311 -11.36 -34.78 1.67
C LEU A 311 -11.54 -35.83 2.78
N PRO A 312 -11.05 -37.08 2.61
CA PRO A 312 -11.19 -38.09 3.62
C PRO A 312 -10.43 -37.71 4.89
N LEU A 313 -11.18 -37.52 5.99
CA LEU A 313 -10.60 -37.25 7.31
C LEU A 313 -9.91 -38.48 7.88
N GLU A 314 -10.50 -39.65 7.62
CA GLU A 314 -9.96 -40.97 7.99
C GLU A 314 -10.07 -41.91 6.79
N LEU A 315 -8.99 -42.64 6.54
CA LEU A 315 -8.97 -43.67 5.51
C LEU A 315 -9.47 -45.01 6.10
N PRO A 316 -10.14 -45.84 5.29
CA PRO A 316 -10.61 -47.15 5.75
C PRO A 316 -9.45 -48.00 6.27
N ARG A 317 -9.62 -48.62 7.43
CA ARG A 317 -8.66 -49.53 8.02
C ARG A 317 -9.02 -50.97 7.69
N ASP A 318 -8.06 -51.73 7.18
CA ASP A 318 -8.20 -53.17 6.94
C ASP A 318 -6.82 -53.83 7.13
N SER A 319 -6.75 -54.93 7.86
CA SER A 319 -5.48 -55.62 8.17
C SER A 319 -4.77 -56.23 6.96
N ARG A 320 -5.45 -56.29 5.81
CA ARG A 320 -4.93 -56.88 4.55
C ARG A 320 -4.31 -55.83 3.62
N VAL A 321 -4.53 -54.54 3.88
CA VAL A 321 -4.03 -53.46 3.07
C VAL A 321 -3.64 -52.29 3.93
N ASP A 322 -2.48 -51.70 3.66
CA ASP A 322 -1.99 -50.46 4.28
C ASP A 322 -2.23 -49.30 3.31
N ILE A 323 -2.92 -48.25 3.75
CA ILE A 323 -3.34 -47.13 2.91
C ILE A 323 -3.00 -45.81 3.60
N HIS A 324 -2.33 -44.95 2.88
CA HIS A 324 -2.07 -43.58 3.32
C HIS A 324 -2.26 -42.59 2.15
N GLY A 325 -2.76 -41.41 2.44
CA GLY A 325 -2.93 -40.31 1.48
C GLY A 325 -2.64 -38.98 2.12
N LEU A 326 -2.07 -38.06 1.36
CA LEU A 326 -1.71 -36.74 1.79
C LEU A 326 -1.95 -35.73 0.67
N THR A 327 -2.54 -34.60 0.99
CA THR A 327 -2.65 -33.42 0.10
C THR A 327 -1.89 -32.25 0.72
N ILE A 328 -1.03 -31.61 -0.09
CA ILE A 328 -0.29 -30.39 0.29
C ILE A 328 -0.71 -29.31 -0.69
N PRO A 329 -1.62 -28.39 -0.31
CA PRO A 329 -2.10 -27.34 -1.21
C PRO A 329 -0.98 -26.37 -1.59
N SER A 330 -0.87 -26.01 -2.87
CA SER A 330 0.04 -24.97 -3.35
C SER A 330 -0.47 -23.56 -3.07
N LYS A 331 -1.79 -23.41 -2.89
CA LYS A 331 -2.50 -22.17 -2.46
C LYS A 331 -3.43 -22.52 -1.30
N VAL A 332 -4.20 -21.53 -0.84
CA VAL A 332 -5.14 -21.73 0.27
C VAL A 332 -6.15 -22.83 -0.05
N VAL A 333 -6.65 -22.93 -1.27
CA VAL A 333 -7.54 -23.99 -1.77
C VAL A 333 -6.90 -24.74 -2.94
N SER A 334 -7.16 -26.04 -3.06
CA SER A 334 -6.56 -26.94 -4.07
C SER A 334 -7.60 -27.44 -5.09
N GLY A 335 -7.13 -27.74 -6.31
CA GLY A 335 -7.88 -28.50 -7.30
C GLY A 335 -7.84 -30.02 -7.04
N ASP A 336 -6.80 -30.50 -6.38
CA ASP A 336 -6.58 -31.93 -6.14
C ASP A 336 -7.63 -32.57 -5.27
N TYR A 337 -8.02 -33.77 -5.64
CA TYR A 337 -8.94 -34.60 -4.89
C TYR A 337 -8.45 -36.05 -4.85
N TYR A 338 -8.54 -36.68 -3.69
CA TYR A 338 -8.45 -38.12 -3.57
C TYR A 338 -9.48 -38.63 -2.58
N ASP A 339 -9.91 -39.89 -2.76
CA ASP A 339 -10.79 -40.59 -1.80
C ASP A 339 -10.53 -42.09 -1.83
N VAL A 340 -10.81 -42.72 -0.71
CA VAL A 340 -10.78 -44.20 -0.55
C VAL A 340 -12.07 -44.62 0.12
N LEU A 341 -12.90 -45.34 -0.62
CA LEU A 341 -14.25 -45.68 -0.22
C LEU A 341 -14.38 -47.20 -0.09
N LYS A 342 -14.73 -47.70 1.11
CA LYS A 342 -14.99 -49.10 1.33
C LYS A 342 -16.40 -49.44 0.85
N ILE A 343 -16.53 -50.26 -0.18
CA ILE A 343 -17.80 -50.66 -0.77
C ILE A 343 -18.42 -51.83 0.00
N ASN A 344 -17.60 -52.83 0.30
CA ASN A 344 -18.00 -53.99 1.11
C ASN A 344 -16.78 -54.54 1.86
N ARG A 345 -16.89 -55.76 2.41
CA ARG A 345 -15.82 -56.39 3.17
C ARG A 345 -14.52 -56.54 2.39
N ASP A 346 -14.61 -56.82 1.08
CA ASP A 346 -13.46 -57.21 0.26
C ASP A 346 -13.13 -56.18 -0.85
N GLU A 347 -13.93 -55.14 -1.02
CA GLU A 347 -13.81 -54.20 -2.13
C GLU A 347 -13.70 -52.76 -1.67
N PHE A 348 -12.77 -52.06 -2.32
CA PHE A 348 -12.50 -50.62 -2.13
C PHE A 348 -12.53 -49.94 -3.49
N ILE A 349 -13.04 -48.70 -3.53
CA ILE A 349 -12.83 -47.76 -4.64
C ILE A 349 -11.85 -46.72 -4.19
N VAL A 350 -10.79 -46.51 -4.99
CA VAL A 350 -9.78 -45.48 -4.79
C VAL A 350 -9.85 -44.55 -5.98
N VAL A 351 -9.84 -43.25 -5.71
CA VAL A 351 -9.86 -42.20 -6.74
C VAL A 351 -8.79 -41.18 -6.46
N ILE A 352 -8.26 -40.59 -7.54
CA ILE A 352 -7.46 -39.40 -7.51
C ILE A 352 -7.80 -38.56 -8.74
N ALA A 353 -7.83 -37.25 -8.58
CA ALA A 353 -8.16 -36.30 -9.62
C ALA A 353 -7.40 -34.98 -9.43
N ASP A 354 -7.13 -34.34 -10.55
CA ASP A 354 -6.66 -32.96 -10.56
C ASP A 354 -7.54 -32.13 -11.50
N ILE A 355 -7.99 -30.98 -11.00
CA ILE A 355 -8.90 -30.07 -11.68
C ILE A 355 -8.11 -28.96 -12.32
N CYS A 356 -8.26 -28.79 -13.64
CA CYS A 356 -7.64 -27.73 -14.40
C CYS A 356 -7.94 -26.36 -13.78
N GLY A 357 -6.88 -25.58 -13.56
CA GLY A 357 -6.95 -24.25 -12.95
C GLY A 357 -6.53 -24.24 -11.49
N LYS A 358 -6.52 -23.06 -10.87
CA LYS A 358 -6.05 -22.87 -9.49
C LYS A 358 -7.00 -21.96 -8.70
N GLY A 359 -7.10 -22.20 -7.40
CA GLY A 359 -7.88 -21.37 -6.50
C GLY A 359 -9.36 -21.76 -6.41
N LEU A 360 -10.23 -20.79 -6.15
CA LEU A 360 -11.63 -21.03 -5.79
C LEU A 360 -12.44 -21.75 -6.86
N SER A 361 -12.22 -21.45 -8.14
CA SER A 361 -12.95 -22.11 -9.25
C SER A 361 -12.65 -23.61 -9.33
N ALA A 362 -11.38 -23.99 -9.22
CA ALA A 362 -10.98 -25.40 -9.19
C ALA A 362 -11.53 -26.12 -7.94
N SER A 363 -11.54 -25.46 -6.78
CA SER A 363 -12.07 -26.05 -5.54
C SER A 363 -13.58 -26.29 -5.57
N LEU A 364 -14.34 -25.41 -6.23
CA LEU A 364 -15.79 -25.61 -6.42
C LEU A 364 -16.08 -26.79 -7.35
N LEU A 365 -15.31 -26.93 -8.43
CA LEU A 365 -15.46 -28.04 -9.36
C LEU A 365 -15.02 -29.36 -8.71
N MET A 366 -14.01 -29.36 -7.85
CA MET A 366 -13.63 -30.50 -7.02
C MET A 366 -14.77 -30.93 -6.09
N SER A 367 -15.42 -29.96 -5.44
CA SER A 367 -16.58 -30.24 -4.58
C SER A 367 -17.74 -30.88 -5.37
N ASN A 368 -17.98 -30.43 -6.60
CA ASN A 368 -18.96 -31.00 -7.50
C ASN A 368 -18.60 -32.43 -7.89
N LEU A 369 -17.34 -32.70 -8.23
CA LEU A 369 -16.82 -34.03 -8.52
C LEU A 369 -17.04 -35.00 -7.34
N GLN A 370 -16.61 -34.57 -6.14
CA GLN A 370 -16.73 -35.38 -4.91
C GLN A 370 -18.21 -35.75 -4.60
N ALA A 371 -19.09 -34.74 -4.62
CA ALA A 371 -20.50 -34.93 -4.34
C ALA A 371 -21.16 -35.87 -5.38
N SER A 372 -20.83 -35.68 -6.67
CA SER A 372 -21.32 -36.48 -7.76
C SER A 372 -20.84 -37.94 -7.65
N LEU A 373 -19.55 -38.17 -7.38
CA LEU A 373 -18.96 -39.49 -7.19
C LEU A 373 -19.66 -40.24 -6.05
N ARG A 374 -19.75 -39.61 -4.87
CA ARG A 374 -20.38 -40.25 -3.71
C ARG A 374 -21.85 -40.53 -3.93
N SER A 375 -22.57 -39.68 -4.67
CA SER A 375 -23.97 -39.93 -5.04
C SER A 375 -24.13 -41.08 -6.01
N ILE A 376 -23.25 -41.19 -7.02
CA ILE A 376 -23.30 -42.30 -8.00
C ILE A 376 -22.98 -43.62 -7.34
N LEU A 377 -22.06 -43.65 -6.39
CA LEU A 377 -21.68 -44.86 -5.64
C LEU A 377 -22.80 -45.44 -4.77
N LEU A 378 -23.89 -44.72 -4.51
CA LEU A 378 -25.09 -45.25 -3.87
C LEU A 378 -25.89 -46.20 -4.80
N PHE A 379 -25.66 -46.12 -6.12
CA PHE A 379 -26.43 -46.85 -7.12
C PHE A 379 -25.61 -47.88 -7.90
N THR A 380 -24.31 -47.66 -8.06
CA THR A 380 -23.43 -48.57 -8.79
C THR A 380 -22.00 -48.50 -8.27
N ASP A 381 -21.30 -49.62 -8.30
CA ASP A 381 -19.87 -49.76 -8.01
C ASP A 381 -19.04 -50.18 -9.24
N GLU A 382 -19.66 -50.20 -10.42
CA GLU A 382 -19.00 -50.48 -11.70
C GLU A 382 -18.19 -49.28 -12.18
N VAL A 383 -16.89 -49.43 -12.31
CA VAL A 383 -15.94 -48.38 -12.63
C VAL A 383 -16.28 -47.65 -13.94
N GLU A 384 -16.72 -48.41 -14.97
CA GLU A 384 -17.15 -47.84 -16.25
C GLU A 384 -18.42 -47.00 -16.12
N ALA A 385 -19.42 -47.52 -15.40
CA ALA A 385 -20.68 -46.81 -15.18
C ALA A 385 -20.46 -45.51 -14.40
N ILE A 386 -19.67 -45.56 -13.31
CA ILE A 386 -19.28 -44.39 -12.49
C ILE A 386 -18.63 -43.32 -13.36
N THR A 387 -17.57 -43.69 -14.12
CA THR A 387 -16.80 -42.74 -14.92
C THR A 387 -17.63 -42.11 -16.03
N ASN A 388 -18.47 -42.89 -16.71
CA ASN A 388 -19.36 -42.40 -17.75
C ASN A 388 -20.42 -41.42 -17.20
N LEU A 389 -20.99 -41.71 -16.01
CA LEU A 389 -21.96 -40.83 -15.35
C LEU A 389 -21.29 -39.54 -14.87
N LEU A 390 -20.12 -39.65 -14.22
CA LEU A 390 -19.34 -38.48 -13.82
C LEU A 390 -19.03 -37.55 -14.99
N ASN A 391 -18.53 -38.12 -16.11
CA ASN A 391 -18.23 -37.29 -17.29
C ASN A 391 -19.49 -36.55 -17.80
N LYS A 392 -20.66 -37.19 -17.78
CA LYS A 392 -21.91 -36.51 -18.16
C LYS A 392 -22.24 -35.35 -17.22
N VAL A 393 -22.11 -35.54 -15.91
CA VAL A 393 -22.40 -34.49 -14.91
C VAL A 393 -21.40 -33.33 -15.03
N ILE A 394 -20.12 -33.65 -15.12
CA ILE A 394 -19.06 -32.62 -15.23
C ILE A 394 -19.21 -31.84 -16.53
N LEU A 395 -19.49 -32.51 -17.65
CA LEU A 395 -19.69 -31.84 -18.95
C LEU A 395 -20.85 -30.83 -18.95
N LEU A 396 -21.88 -31.04 -18.12
CA LEU A 396 -23.00 -30.10 -17.97
C LEU A 396 -22.66 -28.90 -17.10
N ASN A 397 -21.64 -29.01 -16.24
CA ASN A 397 -21.29 -28.01 -15.22
C ASN A 397 -20.00 -27.26 -15.55
N THR A 398 -19.30 -27.61 -16.64
CA THR A 398 -18.02 -26.99 -17.05
C THR A 398 -18.16 -26.21 -18.35
N SER A 399 -17.31 -25.20 -18.53
CA SER A 399 -17.05 -24.56 -19.81
C SER A 399 -15.95 -25.33 -20.57
N ALA A 400 -15.79 -25.05 -21.88
CA ALA A 400 -14.80 -25.74 -22.72
C ALA A 400 -13.33 -25.65 -22.23
N GLU A 401 -13.04 -24.72 -21.34
CA GLU A 401 -11.71 -24.49 -20.78
C GLU A 401 -11.46 -25.20 -19.44
N GLN A 402 -12.48 -25.88 -18.90
CA GLN A 402 -12.41 -26.56 -17.61
C GLN A 402 -12.54 -28.07 -17.79
N PHE A 403 -11.57 -28.81 -17.28
CA PHE A 403 -11.54 -30.25 -17.32
C PHE A 403 -10.96 -30.82 -16.02
N ILE A 404 -11.19 -32.15 -15.86
CA ILE A 404 -10.66 -32.87 -14.71
C ILE A 404 -9.88 -34.07 -15.24
N THR A 405 -8.62 -34.21 -14.81
CA THR A 405 -7.88 -35.45 -14.96
C THR A 405 -8.34 -36.38 -13.84
N PHE A 406 -8.71 -37.63 -14.15
CA PHE A 406 -9.36 -38.48 -13.19
C PHE A 406 -8.86 -39.92 -13.31
N PHE A 407 -8.52 -40.50 -12.19
CA PHE A 407 -8.23 -41.94 -12.10
C PHE A 407 -9.14 -42.57 -11.05
N ILE A 408 -9.69 -43.72 -11.38
CA ILE A 408 -10.51 -44.54 -10.47
C ILE A 408 -10.08 -45.99 -10.58
N CYS A 409 -9.97 -46.67 -9.45
CA CYS A 409 -9.80 -48.12 -9.45
C CYS A 409 -10.64 -48.78 -8.37
N LYS A 410 -11.18 -49.98 -8.70
CA LYS A 410 -11.83 -50.91 -7.77
C LYS A 410 -10.85 -52.01 -7.43
N ILE A 411 -10.49 -52.11 -6.16
CA ILE A 411 -9.57 -53.14 -5.63
C ILE A 411 -10.39 -54.21 -4.97
N ASN A 412 -10.22 -55.47 -5.39
CA ASN A 412 -10.84 -56.65 -4.76
C ASN A 412 -9.75 -57.46 -4.05
N LEU A 413 -9.76 -57.42 -2.72
CA LEU A 413 -8.77 -58.07 -1.86
C LEU A 413 -8.96 -59.60 -1.77
N LYS A 414 -10.14 -60.11 -2.07
CA LYS A 414 -10.40 -61.55 -2.10
C LYS A 414 -9.82 -62.20 -3.33
N ASN A 415 -10.05 -61.58 -4.49
CA ASN A 415 -9.61 -62.09 -5.80
C ASN A 415 -8.23 -61.59 -6.21
N LEU A 416 -7.64 -60.66 -5.44
CA LEU A 416 -6.40 -59.97 -5.74
C LEU A 416 -6.42 -59.37 -7.15
N THR A 417 -7.41 -58.52 -7.44
CA THR A 417 -7.58 -57.87 -8.72
C THR A 417 -7.84 -56.39 -8.55
N ILE A 418 -7.36 -55.60 -9.52
CA ILE A 418 -7.66 -54.19 -9.69
C ILE A 418 -8.38 -54.01 -11.02
N GLU A 419 -9.50 -53.33 -11.02
CA GLU A 419 -10.17 -52.85 -12.21
C GLU A 419 -10.11 -51.32 -12.21
N TYR A 420 -9.56 -50.71 -13.26
CA TYR A 420 -9.30 -49.27 -13.25
C TYR A 420 -9.63 -48.59 -14.57
N ILE A 421 -9.81 -47.25 -14.51
CA ILE A 421 -9.88 -46.31 -15.63
C ILE A 421 -8.98 -45.16 -15.31
N ASN A 422 -8.11 -44.81 -16.27
CA ASN A 422 -7.38 -43.56 -16.29
C ASN A 422 -7.99 -42.61 -17.34
N ALA A 423 -8.64 -41.55 -16.88
CA ALA A 423 -9.24 -40.52 -17.71
C ALA A 423 -8.29 -39.31 -17.78
N GLY A 424 -7.11 -39.52 -18.40
CA GLY A 424 -6.11 -38.45 -18.65
C GLY A 424 -5.35 -38.00 -17.41
N HIS A 425 -5.35 -38.76 -16.33
CA HIS A 425 -4.59 -38.42 -15.12
C HIS A 425 -3.16 -38.98 -15.19
N ASN A 426 -2.25 -38.40 -14.42
CA ASN A 426 -0.89 -38.90 -14.26
C ASN A 426 -0.94 -40.41 -13.95
N PRO A 427 -0.30 -41.29 -14.75
CA PRO A 427 -0.46 -42.72 -14.61
C PRO A 427 0.01 -43.23 -13.24
N PRO A 428 -0.84 -43.80 -12.40
CA PRO A 428 -0.40 -44.44 -11.16
C PRO A 428 0.62 -45.56 -11.42
N VAL A 429 1.55 -45.69 -10.49
CA VAL A 429 2.64 -46.68 -10.55
C VAL A 429 2.21 -47.93 -9.79
N LEU A 430 2.09 -49.07 -10.48
CA LEU A 430 2.02 -50.36 -9.84
C LEU A 430 3.42 -51.00 -9.80
N LEU A 431 3.91 -51.20 -8.59
CA LEU A 431 5.22 -51.81 -8.32
C LEU A 431 5.03 -53.21 -7.75
N SER A 432 5.24 -54.21 -8.59
CA SER A 432 5.32 -55.63 -8.21
C SER A 432 6.80 -56.01 -8.02
N GLU A 433 7.13 -57.15 -7.42
CA GLU A 433 8.50 -57.53 -7.03
C GLU A 433 9.63 -56.89 -7.80
N ASN A 434 9.72 -57.07 -9.14
CA ASN A 434 10.73 -56.48 -10.01
C ASN A 434 10.16 -55.74 -11.23
N LYS A 435 8.84 -55.55 -11.30
CA LYS A 435 8.16 -54.93 -12.45
C LYS A 435 7.48 -53.64 -12.05
N VAL A 436 7.64 -52.66 -12.90
CA VAL A 436 6.87 -51.40 -12.83
C VAL A 436 5.88 -51.39 -13.98
N LYS A 437 4.61 -51.17 -13.67
CA LYS A 437 3.55 -50.97 -14.66
C LYS A 437 2.89 -49.62 -14.40
N LEU A 438 2.82 -48.77 -15.42
CA LEU A 438 2.02 -47.54 -15.39
C LEU A 438 0.56 -47.88 -15.78
N LEU A 439 -0.41 -47.37 -15.01
CA LEU A 439 -1.83 -47.63 -15.21
C LEU A 439 -2.43 -46.54 -16.11
N GLU A 440 -2.32 -46.70 -17.43
CA GLU A 440 -2.61 -45.65 -18.44
C GLU A 440 -3.98 -45.82 -19.12
N LYS A 441 -4.54 -47.04 -19.11
CA LYS A 441 -5.75 -47.31 -19.91
C LYS A 441 -7.02 -46.68 -19.35
N GLY A 442 -7.86 -46.17 -20.25
CA GLY A 442 -9.14 -45.58 -19.88
C GLY A 442 -9.76 -44.71 -20.95
N GLY A 443 -9.41 -43.43 -21.01
CA GLY A 443 -10.01 -42.51 -21.96
C GLY A 443 -9.53 -41.06 -21.78
N ALA A 444 -10.24 -40.12 -22.39
CA ALA A 444 -9.93 -38.68 -22.28
C ALA A 444 -10.34 -38.13 -20.92
N VAL A 445 -9.82 -36.96 -20.58
CA VAL A 445 -10.17 -36.17 -19.38
C VAL A 445 -11.68 -35.96 -19.27
N LEU A 446 -12.21 -35.81 -18.06
CA LEU A 446 -13.63 -35.52 -17.82
C LEU A 446 -13.95 -34.05 -18.16
N GLY A 447 -15.16 -33.82 -18.66
CA GLY A 447 -15.74 -32.50 -18.84
C GLY A 447 -15.48 -31.84 -20.21
N VAL A 448 -14.74 -32.47 -21.12
CA VAL A 448 -14.42 -31.91 -22.45
C VAL A 448 -15.24 -32.56 -23.55
N PHE A 449 -15.31 -33.88 -23.57
CA PHE A 449 -15.94 -34.64 -24.65
C PHE A 449 -16.96 -35.65 -24.13
N LYS A 450 -17.96 -35.99 -24.95
CA LYS A 450 -18.78 -37.14 -24.74
C LYS A 450 -17.97 -38.40 -25.07
N SER A 451 -17.27 -38.95 -24.10
CA SER A 451 -16.42 -40.11 -24.24
C SER A 451 -17.07 -41.35 -23.63
N LYS A 452 -16.73 -42.56 -24.13
CA LYS A 452 -16.99 -43.82 -23.48
C LYS A 452 -15.69 -44.33 -22.90
N TYR A 453 -15.71 -44.62 -21.60
CA TYR A 453 -14.55 -45.12 -20.89
C TYR A 453 -14.60 -46.65 -20.83
N LYS A 454 -13.44 -47.29 -20.94
CA LYS A 454 -13.28 -48.73 -20.81
C LYS A 454 -12.27 -49.03 -19.71
N SER A 455 -12.64 -49.95 -18.83
CA SER A 455 -11.76 -50.41 -17.77
C SER A 455 -10.71 -51.42 -18.27
N GLU A 456 -9.59 -51.48 -17.54
CA GLU A 456 -8.65 -52.61 -17.60
C GLU A 456 -8.69 -53.34 -16.26
N LYS A 457 -8.75 -54.69 -16.31
CA LYS A 457 -8.67 -55.52 -15.15
C LYS A 457 -7.32 -56.24 -15.12
N ILE A 458 -6.61 -56.12 -14.00
CA ILE A 458 -5.30 -56.74 -13.79
C ILE A 458 -5.28 -57.53 -12.50
N LYS A 459 -4.44 -58.57 -12.43
CA LYS A 459 -4.14 -59.28 -11.18
C LYS A 459 -3.03 -58.55 -10.44
N ILE A 460 -3.11 -58.58 -9.12
CA ILE A 460 -2.09 -58.10 -8.21
C ILE A 460 -1.68 -59.20 -7.25
N ASP A 461 -0.50 -59.11 -6.68
CA ASP A 461 0.02 -60.05 -5.71
C ASP A 461 0.14 -59.40 -4.32
N ARG A 462 0.28 -60.23 -3.28
CA ARG A 462 0.54 -59.71 -1.94
C ARG A 462 1.90 -59.02 -1.90
N GLY A 463 1.95 -57.83 -1.34
CA GLY A 463 3.14 -56.99 -1.27
C GLY A 463 3.34 -56.08 -2.48
N ASP A 464 2.40 -56.08 -3.45
CA ASP A 464 2.38 -55.06 -4.50
C ASP A 464 2.06 -53.69 -3.90
N LEU A 465 2.66 -52.64 -4.47
CA LEU A 465 2.46 -51.24 -4.09
C LEU A 465 1.84 -50.46 -5.26
N ILE A 466 0.76 -49.75 -4.98
CA ILE A 466 0.18 -48.80 -5.94
C ILE A 466 0.41 -47.41 -5.41
N PHE A 467 1.10 -46.59 -6.20
CA PHE A 467 1.37 -45.20 -5.88
C PHE A 467 0.62 -44.28 -6.84
N LEU A 468 -0.27 -43.45 -6.28
CA LEU A 468 -1.04 -42.43 -7.00
C LEU A 468 -0.50 -41.07 -6.65
N TYR A 469 -0.47 -40.16 -7.61
CA TYR A 469 0.10 -38.82 -7.45
C TYR A 469 -0.53 -37.87 -8.47
N THR A 470 -0.56 -36.58 -8.15
CA THR A 470 -0.88 -35.49 -9.08
C THR A 470 0.41 -34.89 -9.64
N ASP A 471 0.29 -34.04 -10.67
CA ASP A 471 1.42 -33.40 -11.39
C ASP A 471 2.37 -32.64 -10.44
N GLY A 472 1.84 -32.05 -9.34
CA GLY A 472 2.65 -31.38 -8.32
C GLY A 472 3.78 -32.22 -7.72
N VAL A 473 3.75 -33.57 -7.87
CA VAL A 473 4.84 -34.45 -7.46
C VAL A 473 5.94 -34.48 -8.52
N THR A 474 5.60 -34.62 -9.79
CA THR A 474 6.55 -34.78 -10.89
C THR A 474 7.07 -33.44 -11.42
N GLU A 475 6.28 -32.37 -11.33
CA GLU A 475 6.64 -31.01 -11.74
C GLU A 475 7.35 -30.22 -10.62
N ALA A 476 7.58 -30.83 -9.45
CA ALA A 476 8.37 -30.21 -8.41
C ALA A 476 9.78 -29.87 -8.95
N MET A 477 10.20 -28.63 -8.79
CA MET A 477 11.45 -28.11 -9.34
C MET A 477 12.56 -28.13 -8.28
N ASP A 478 13.76 -28.49 -8.69
CA ASP A 478 14.96 -28.32 -7.89
C ASP A 478 15.49 -26.87 -7.93
N ARG A 479 16.63 -26.61 -7.29
CA ARG A 479 17.29 -25.29 -7.25
C ARG A 479 17.73 -24.78 -8.62
N PHE A 480 17.78 -25.66 -9.64
CA PHE A 480 18.20 -25.37 -11.01
C PHE A 480 17.01 -25.33 -11.98
N GLU A 481 15.78 -25.23 -11.45
CA GLU A 481 14.52 -25.24 -12.22
C GLU A 481 14.35 -26.50 -13.08
N THR A 482 14.89 -27.65 -12.61
CA THR A 482 14.74 -28.94 -13.26
C THR A 482 13.62 -29.71 -12.56
N GLU A 483 12.64 -30.21 -13.33
CA GLU A 483 11.55 -31.03 -12.81
C GLU A 483 12.07 -32.35 -12.24
N LEU A 484 11.44 -32.82 -11.18
CA LEU A 484 11.76 -34.08 -10.52
C LEU A 484 11.60 -35.28 -11.46
N GLY A 485 10.49 -35.29 -12.22
CA GLY A 485 10.14 -36.35 -13.15
C GLY A 485 9.72 -37.65 -12.47
N ILE A 486 9.07 -38.53 -13.26
CA ILE A 486 8.52 -39.77 -12.75
C ILE A 486 9.59 -40.81 -12.37
N ASP A 487 10.73 -40.81 -13.05
CA ASP A 487 11.78 -41.83 -12.83
C ASP A 487 12.37 -41.76 -11.42
N LYS A 488 12.64 -40.55 -10.91
CA LYS A 488 13.13 -40.34 -9.53
C LYS A 488 12.07 -40.75 -8.51
N VAL A 489 10.79 -40.50 -8.78
CA VAL A 489 9.67 -40.95 -7.93
C VAL A 489 9.65 -42.49 -7.88
N ILE A 490 9.74 -43.18 -9.03
CA ILE A 490 9.77 -44.65 -9.09
C ILE A 490 11.00 -45.21 -8.35
N GLU A 491 12.17 -44.62 -8.50
CA GLU A 491 13.37 -45.04 -7.75
C GLU A 491 13.15 -44.91 -6.25
N THR A 492 12.57 -43.77 -5.81
CA THR A 492 12.31 -43.50 -4.40
C THR A 492 11.31 -44.50 -3.81
N ILE A 493 10.13 -44.68 -4.43
CA ILE A 493 9.13 -45.65 -3.92
C ILE A 493 9.63 -47.10 -3.93
N ARG A 494 10.51 -47.44 -4.90
CA ARG A 494 11.15 -48.78 -4.96
C ARG A 494 12.10 -48.97 -3.77
N SER A 495 12.89 -47.95 -3.43
CA SER A 495 13.80 -48.04 -2.28
C SER A 495 13.07 -48.14 -0.94
N LEU A 496 11.86 -47.57 -0.86
CA LEU A 496 11.03 -47.53 0.34
C LEU A 496 9.94 -48.61 0.39
N LYS A 497 9.89 -49.51 -0.61
CA LYS A 497 8.78 -50.46 -0.79
C LYS A 497 8.44 -51.30 0.45
N ASN A 498 9.42 -51.60 1.29
CA ASN A 498 9.25 -52.43 2.49
C ASN A 498 8.80 -51.62 3.73
N LEU A 499 8.65 -50.32 3.61
CA LEU A 499 8.15 -49.45 4.68
C LEU A 499 6.62 -49.33 4.63
N SER A 500 6.03 -48.74 5.66
CA SER A 500 4.59 -48.45 5.67
C SER A 500 4.21 -47.45 4.57
N SER A 501 2.93 -47.49 4.14
CA SER A 501 2.39 -46.53 3.16
C SER A 501 2.61 -45.07 3.58
N ARG A 502 2.57 -44.81 4.88
CA ARG A 502 2.85 -43.47 5.45
C ARG A 502 4.32 -43.06 5.24
N GLU A 503 5.25 -43.94 5.57
CA GLU A 503 6.69 -43.68 5.43
C GLU A 503 7.09 -43.47 3.96
N ILE A 504 6.44 -44.23 3.04
CA ILE A 504 6.64 -44.06 1.59
C ILE A 504 6.19 -42.66 1.16
N VAL A 505 5.00 -42.21 1.52
CA VAL A 505 4.49 -40.87 1.20
C VAL A 505 5.36 -39.80 1.81
N GLU A 506 5.74 -39.93 3.09
CA GLU A 506 6.65 -38.99 3.75
C GLU A 506 8.04 -38.92 3.08
N GLY A 507 8.53 -40.05 2.57
CA GLY A 507 9.78 -40.14 1.81
C GLY A 507 9.73 -39.37 0.49
N VAL A 508 8.63 -39.52 -0.27
CA VAL A 508 8.42 -38.77 -1.51
C VAL A 508 8.26 -37.28 -1.22
N VAL A 509 7.54 -36.90 -0.15
CA VAL A 509 7.40 -35.50 0.26
C VAL A 509 8.76 -34.87 0.64
N LYS A 510 9.65 -35.62 1.25
CA LYS A 510 11.01 -35.14 1.53
C LYS A 510 11.86 -34.91 0.25
N LEU A 511 11.59 -35.68 -0.80
CA LEU A 511 12.25 -35.51 -2.09
C LEU A 511 11.81 -34.24 -2.81
N ILE A 512 10.55 -33.80 -2.60
CA ILE A 512 9.94 -32.62 -3.23
C ILE A 512 10.34 -31.31 -2.52
N LYS A 513 10.65 -31.36 -1.21
CA LYS A 513 11.06 -30.21 -0.39
C LYS A 513 12.54 -29.89 -0.48
#